data_a19ac583627e9b866460f1b074ef9792
#
_entry.id   a19ac583627e9b866460f1b074ef9792
#
_cell.length_a   1.000
_cell.length_b   1.000
_cell.length_c   1.000
_cell.angle_alpha   90.00
_cell.angle_beta   90.00
_cell.angle_gamma   90.00
#
_symmetry.space_group_name_H-M   'P 1'
#
loop_
_entity.id
_entity.type
_entity.pdbx_description
1 polymer ?
#
loop_
_entity_poly.entity_id
_entity_poly.type
_entity_poly.pdbx_seq_one_letter_code
_entity_poly.pdbx_strand_id
1 'polypeptide(L)'
;MRVLRTAIFALLIAGMLAFASGAGAALIGVYRNSMENKGQLAQILKLSGERCARGGSEGAFTITIGKATKECSYRTPVLGRDLEIGATMRLLSKPQVAKSVQRSMYLALDLRAGGGARYQLAVYPLQDKAQIRKVRTDGTIEYLDIEKQVAGIGGAEKPNQLRLSAFNITSGEEKGSAQLLAYVGGQLVAEANDPGAGELSGRASGFSLGSAKVAKGAGATVDDVVVRIPSPY
;
A
#
# COMPACT_ATOMS: atom_id res chain seq x y z
N MET A 1 -54.99 -43.68 -18.44
CA MET A 1 -53.56 -43.36 -18.40
C MET A 1 -53.36 -42.02 -17.70
N ARG A 2 -52.90 -42.01 -16.45
CA ARG A 2 -52.69 -40.80 -15.64
C ARG A 2 -51.23 -40.51 -15.67
N VAL A 3 -50.84 -39.32 -16.19
CA VAL A 3 -49.48 -38.82 -16.18
C VAL A 3 -49.26 -38.06 -14.87
N LEU A 4 -48.40 -38.64 -14.05
CA LEU A 4 -48.00 -38.08 -12.76
C LEU A 4 -46.95 -36.97 -13.03
N ARG A 5 -47.29 -35.70 -12.75
CA ARG A 5 -46.36 -34.57 -12.79
C ARG A 5 -45.63 -34.47 -11.44
N THR A 6 -44.38 -34.84 -11.43
CA THR A 6 -43.51 -34.67 -10.28
C THR A 6 -42.99 -33.22 -10.29
N ALA A 7 -43.45 -32.42 -9.34
CA ALA A 7 -42.92 -31.07 -9.11
C ALA A 7 -41.64 -31.19 -8.29
N ILE A 8 -40.51 -30.79 -8.87
CA ILE A 8 -39.26 -30.68 -8.18
C ILE A 8 -39.24 -29.29 -7.50
N PHE A 9 -39.36 -29.29 -6.17
CA PHE A 9 -39.11 -28.10 -5.36
C PHE A 9 -37.62 -27.89 -5.29
N ALA A 10 -37.12 -26.93 -6.04
CA ALA A 10 -35.75 -26.40 -5.85
C ALA A 10 -35.74 -25.51 -4.60
N LEU A 11 -35.21 -26.03 -3.51
CA LEU A 11 -34.96 -25.28 -2.29
C LEU A 11 -33.77 -24.35 -2.55
N LEU A 12 -34.04 -23.08 -2.87
CA LEU A 12 -33.05 -22.02 -2.88
C LEU A 12 -32.67 -21.71 -1.43
N ILE A 13 -31.58 -22.31 -0.96
CA ILE A 13 -30.92 -21.89 0.27
C ILE A 13 -30.16 -20.60 -0.10
N ALA A 14 -30.81 -19.47 0.10
CA ALA A 14 -30.16 -18.18 0.12
C ALA A 14 -29.31 -18.16 1.39
N GLY A 15 -28.05 -18.57 1.26
CA GLY A 15 -27.02 -18.31 2.28
C GLY A 15 -26.87 -16.81 2.43
N MET A 16 -27.55 -16.23 3.43
CA MET A 16 -27.20 -14.91 3.94
C MET A 16 -25.80 -15.05 4.56
N LEU A 17 -24.79 -14.73 3.77
CA LEU A 17 -23.51 -14.29 4.30
C LEU A 17 -23.83 -13.01 5.08
N ALA A 18 -24.03 -13.17 6.39
CA ALA A 18 -23.96 -12.06 7.31
C ALA A 18 -22.50 -11.56 7.25
N PHE A 19 -22.25 -10.65 6.34
CA PHE A 19 -21.11 -9.75 6.53
C PHE A 19 -21.39 -9.08 7.87
N ALA A 20 -20.62 -9.46 8.88
CA ALA A 20 -20.47 -8.66 10.07
C ALA A 20 -19.95 -7.30 9.55
N SER A 21 -20.90 -6.41 9.27
CA SER A 21 -20.63 -5.00 9.08
C SER A 21 -20.17 -4.49 10.43
N GLY A 22 -18.91 -4.74 10.76
CA GLY A 22 -18.22 -3.84 11.66
C GLY A 22 -18.49 -2.47 11.07
N ALA A 23 -19.19 -1.62 11.84
CA ALA A 23 -19.48 -0.26 11.43
C ALA A 23 -18.14 0.39 11.11
N GLY A 24 -17.75 0.33 9.84
CA GLY A 24 -16.53 0.90 9.37
C GLY A 24 -16.62 2.39 9.66
N ALA A 25 -15.81 2.87 10.60
CA ALA A 25 -15.76 4.29 10.88
C ALA A 25 -15.58 5.03 9.56
N ALA A 26 -16.42 6.05 9.32
CA ALA A 26 -16.28 6.86 8.12
C ALA A 26 -14.86 7.45 8.08
N LEU A 27 -14.21 7.43 6.91
CA LEU A 27 -12.87 7.98 6.75
C LEU A 27 -12.95 9.43 6.29
N ILE A 28 -12.23 10.31 6.98
CA ILE A 28 -12.12 11.73 6.63
C ILE A 28 -10.76 11.98 5.99
N GLY A 29 -10.76 12.61 4.80
CA GLY A 29 -9.53 13.07 4.17
C GLY A 29 -8.94 14.25 4.94
N VAL A 30 -7.74 14.08 5.47
CA VAL A 30 -7.02 15.13 6.22
C VAL A 30 -5.86 15.72 5.45
N TYR A 31 -5.44 15.07 4.38
CA TYR A 31 -4.35 15.51 3.52
C TYR A 31 -4.57 15.06 2.09
N ARG A 32 -4.39 15.98 1.16
CA ARG A 32 -4.35 15.69 -0.28
C ARG A 32 -3.24 16.48 -0.94
N ASN A 33 -2.49 15.83 -1.81
CA ASN A 33 -1.38 16.44 -2.54
C ASN A 33 -1.34 15.88 -3.96
N SER A 34 -1.66 16.72 -4.93
CA SER A 34 -1.63 16.41 -6.37
C SER A 34 -0.26 16.63 -7.01
N MET A 35 0.76 16.96 -6.23
CA MET A 35 2.15 17.14 -6.70
C MET A 35 2.34 18.19 -7.82
N GLU A 36 1.39 19.10 -8.01
CA GLU A 36 1.36 20.02 -9.16
C GLU A 36 2.37 21.19 -9.07
N ASN A 37 2.80 21.52 -7.85
CA ASN A 37 3.66 22.67 -7.66
C ASN A 37 4.75 22.45 -6.61
N LYS A 38 5.75 23.35 -6.60
CA LYS A 38 6.91 23.26 -5.69
C LYS A 38 6.53 23.28 -4.21
N GLY A 39 5.48 24.01 -3.83
CA GLY A 39 4.99 24.07 -2.45
C GLY A 39 4.43 22.72 -1.99
N GLN A 40 3.66 22.05 -2.84
CA GLN A 40 3.16 20.71 -2.58
C GLN A 40 4.29 19.67 -2.49
N LEU A 41 5.26 19.73 -3.40
CA LEU A 41 6.43 18.86 -3.39
C LEU A 41 7.29 19.06 -2.13
N ALA A 42 7.39 20.30 -1.62
CA ALA A 42 8.14 20.61 -0.42
C ALA A 42 7.55 19.98 0.86
N GLN A 43 6.26 19.67 0.88
CA GLN A 43 5.58 19.00 2.00
C GLN A 43 6.01 17.54 2.16
N ILE A 44 6.53 16.93 1.09
CA ILE A 44 7.01 15.55 1.12
C ILE A 44 8.42 15.52 1.66
N LEU A 45 8.58 14.87 2.81
CA LEU A 45 9.85 14.79 3.52
C LEU A 45 10.53 13.44 3.28
N LYS A 46 11.84 13.45 3.13
CA LYS A 46 12.61 12.21 3.03
C LYS A 46 12.57 11.46 4.37
N LEU A 47 12.26 10.17 4.33
CA LEU A 47 12.23 9.30 5.51
C LEU A 47 13.50 8.45 5.61
N SER A 48 13.92 7.83 4.49
CA SER A 48 15.12 7.00 4.44
C SER A 48 15.75 6.97 3.05
N GLY A 49 16.95 6.43 2.93
CA GLY A 49 17.68 6.30 1.67
C GLY A 49 18.58 7.49 1.38
N GLU A 50 19.80 7.54 1.94
CA GLU A 50 20.71 8.68 1.84
C GLU A 50 21.02 9.13 0.40
N ARG A 51 21.03 8.21 -0.54
CA ARG A 51 21.40 8.44 -1.94
C ARG A 51 20.20 8.41 -2.89
N CYS A 52 19.04 8.85 -2.42
CA CYS A 52 17.85 8.99 -3.22
C CYS A 52 17.74 10.42 -3.75
N ALA A 53 17.55 10.55 -5.05
CA ALA A 53 17.18 11.82 -5.66
C ALA A 53 15.66 11.95 -5.70
N ARG A 54 15.18 13.18 -5.49
CA ARG A 54 13.79 13.57 -5.69
C ARG A 54 13.71 14.68 -6.72
N GLY A 55 12.65 14.69 -7.48
CA GLY A 55 12.32 15.73 -8.43
C GLY A 55 10.82 15.92 -8.49
N GLY A 56 10.38 16.86 -9.27
CA GLY A 56 8.98 17.05 -9.63
C GLY A 56 8.94 17.63 -11.03
N SER A 57 8.18 17.02 -11.89
CA SER A 57 7.87 17.53 -13.22
C SER A 57 6.48 17.07 -13.62
N GLU A 58 5.76 17.90 -14.33
CA GLU A 58 4.47 17.52 -14.94
C GLU A 58 3.42 17.00 -13.95
N GLY A 59 3.32 17.61 -12.75
CA GLY A 59 2.31 17.24 -11.78
C GLY A 59 2.60 15.94 -11.02
N ALA A 60 3.85 15.46 -10.97
CA ALA A 60 4.20 14.26 -10.25
C ALA A 60 5.50 14.40 -9.43
N PHE A 61 5.55 13.73 -8.29
CA PHE A 61 6.77 13.58 -7.50
C PHE A 61 7.61 12.43 -8.06
N THR A 62 8.85 12.70 -8.45
CA THR A 62 9.75 11.68 -9.00
C THR A 62 10.73 11.19 -7.95
N ILE A 63 10.84 9.88 -7.80
CA ILE A 63 11.83 9.18 -6.97
C ILE A 63 12.87 8.54 -7.89
N THR A 64 14.16 8.70 -7.58
CA THR A 64 15.22 7.96 -8.27
C THR A 64 16.15 7.31 -7.26
N ILE A 65 16.37 6.01 -7.39
CA ILE A 65 17.27 5.25 -6.52
C ILE A 65 18.72 5.57 -6.88
N GLY A 66 19.46 6.00 -5.89
CA GLY A 66 20.90 6.29 -6.03
C GLY A 66 21.80 5.06 -5.93
N LYS A 67 23.11 5.29 -5.94
CA LYS A 67 24.11 4.23 -5.83
C LYS A 67 24.06 3.56 -4.45
N ALA A 68 24.14 2.24 -4.41
CA ALA A 68 24.19 1.40 -3.20
C ALA A 68 22.93 1.45 -2.29
N THR A 69 21.82 1.98 -2.79
CA THR A 69 20.54 2.04 -2.08
C THR A 69 19.57 1.03 -2.65
N LYS A 70 18.85 0.32 -1.80
CA LYS A 70 17.79 -0.63 -2.21
C LYS A 70 16.40 -0.02 -2.14
N GLU A 71 16.19 0.97 -1.29
CA GLU A 71 14.89 1.60 -1.11
C GLU A 71 15.02 3.10 -0.82
N CYS A 72 14.10 3.87 -1.38
CA CYS A 72 13.93 5.30 -1.14
C CYS A 72 12.54 5.54 -0.58
N SER A 73 12.45 6.02 0.66
CA SER A 73 11.18 6.27 1.33
C SER A 73 11.00 7.75 1.62
N TYR A 74 9.77 8.21 1.45
CA TYR A 74 9.32 9.57 1.70
C TYR A 74 8.06 9.55 2.54
N ARG A 75 7.86 10.57 3.38
CA ARG A 75 6.69 10.69 4.24
C ARG A 75 5.85 11.91 3.91
N THR A 76 4.57 11.80 4.16
CA THR A 76 3.64 12.92 4.21
C THR A 76 3.80 13.69 5.53
N PRO A 77 3.24 14.89 5.65
CA PRO A 77 3.24 15.63 6.93
C PRO A 77 2.29 15.03 7.98
N VAL A 78 1.42 14.09 7.59
CA VAL A 78 0.41 13.49 8.48
C VAL A 78 1.02 12.42 9.36
N LEU A 79 0.76 12.50 10.65
CA LEU A 79 1.19 11.56 11.65
C LEU A 79 -0.01 10.96 12.37
N GLY A 80 -0.09 9.64 12.46
CA GLY A 80 -1.16 8.92 13.16
C GLY A 80 -0.89 7.42 13.20
N ARG A 81 -1.60 6.70 14.05
CA ARG A 81 -1.54 5.23 14.10
C ARG A 81 -2.62 4.61 13.23
N ASP A 82 -3.83 5.16 13.30
CA ASP A 82 -4.99 4.67 12.56
C ASP A 82 -5.16 5.56 11.32
N LEU A 83 -4.58 5.12 10.23
CA LEU A 83 -4.49 5.86 8.97
C LEU A 83 -4.83 4.97 7.79
N GLU A 84 -5.34 5.62 6.76
CA GLU A 84 -5.33 5.14 5.39
C GLU A 84 -4.50 6.08 4.53
N ILE A 85 -3.62 5.54 3.69
CA ILE A 85 -2.90 6.29 2.66
C ILE A 85 -3.24 5.73 1.29
N GLY A 86 -3.45 6.61 0.32
CA GLY A 86 -3.58 6.28 -1.10
C GLY A 86 -2.66 7.12 -1.95
N ALA A 87 -2.20 6.58 -3.06
CA ALA A 87 -1.43 7.31 -4.07
C ALA A 87 -1.54 6.64 -5.43
N THR A 88 -1.38 7.42 -6.49
CA THR A 88 -1.15 6.91 -7.84
C THR A 88 0.35 6.82 -8.06
N MET A 89 0.86 5.62 -8.30
CA MET A 89 2.29 5.37 -8.48
C MET A 89 2.58 4.69 -9.82
N ARG A 90 3.68 5.08 -10.44
CA ARG A 90 4.12 4.51 -11.73
C ARG A 90 5.59 4.15 -11.67
N LEU A 91 5.92 2.90 -12.00
CA LEU A 91 7.30 2.47 -12.17
C LEU A 91 7.82 2.96 -13.53
N LEU A 92 8.93 3.70 -13.52
CA LEU A 92 9.54 4.18 -14.76
C LEU A 92 10.44 3.10 -15.37
N SER A 93 10.27 2.84 -16.66
CA SER A 93 11.17 1.99 -17.41
C SER A 93 12.48 2.74 -17.64
N LYS A 94 13.59 2.14 -17.26
CA LYS A 94 14.92 2.72 -17.41
C LYS A 94 15.84 1.72 -18.12
N PRO A 95 16.20 1.96 -19.40
CA PRO A 95 17.00 1.02 -20.19
C PRO A 95 18.33 0.65 -19.54
N GLN A 96 18.93 1.56 -18.76
CA GLN A 96 20.18 1.35 -18.05
C GLN A 96 20.06 0.43 -16.81
N VAL A 97 18.83 0.10 -16.39
CA VAL A 97 18.59 -0.83 -15.27
C VAL A 97 18.39 -2.24 -15.82
N ALA A 98 19.18 -3.20 -15.36
CA ALA A 98 19.09 -4.57 -15.83
C ALA A 98 17.68 -5.16 -15.62
N LYS A 99 17.16 -5.93 -16.58
CA LYS A 99 15.82 -6.53 -16.53
C LYS A 99 15.54 -7.32 -15.26
N SER A 100 16.54 -8.06 -14.75
CA SER A 100 16.42 -8.82 -13.49
C SER A 100 16.26 -7.94 -12.26
N VAL A 101 16.82 -6.71 -12.29
CA VAL A 101 16.64 -5.71 -11.24
C VAL A 101 15.26 -5.07 -11.38
N GLN A 102 14.87 -4.69 -12.60
CA GLN A 102 13.55 -4.11 -12.85
C GLN A 102 12.42 -5.03 -12.35
N ARG A 103 12.53 -6.34 -12.59
CA ARG A 103 11.56 -7.33 -12.08
C ARG A 103 11.48 -7.37 -10.56
N SER A 104 12.54 -7.05 -9.84
CA SER A 104 12.55 -7.03 -8.37
C SER A 104 12.12 -5.70 -7.76
N MET A 105 11.76 -4.72 -8.58
CA MET A 105 11.31 -3.42 -8.12
C MET A 105 9.87 -3.44 -7.66
N TYR A 106 9.60 -2.65 -6.64
CA TYR A 106 8.27 -2.47 -6.10
C TYR A 106 7.97 -0.99 -5.82
N LEU A 107 6.71 -0.65 -5.96
CA LEU A 107 6.09 0.58 -5.50
C LEU A 107 5.46 0.29 -4.15
N ALA A 108 5.58 1.17 -3.18
CA ALA A 108 5.01 0.89 -1.87
C ALA A 108 4.35 2.09 -1.20
N LEU A 109 3.34 1.78 -0.37
CA LEU A 109 2.77 2.68 0.62
C LEU A 109 3.20 2.24 2.01
N ASP A 110 3.53 3.19 2.86
CA ASP A 110 4.07 2.97 4.20
C ASP A 110 3.13 3.57 5.25
N LEU A 111 2.82 2.81 6.30
CA LEU A 111 2.09 3.26 7.49
C LEU A 111 2.84 2.90 8.77
N ARG A 112 2.59 3.65 9.84
CA ARG A 112 3.26 3.52 11.14
C ARG A 112 4.78 3.53 11.01
N ALA A 113 5.29 4.33 10.07
CA ALA A 113 6.71 4.39 9.81
C ALA A 113 7.45 5.21 10.89
N GLY A 114 8.56 4.64 11.39
CA GLY A 114 9.42 5.28 12.37
C GLY A 114 10.58 4.37 12.78
N GLY A 115 11.78 4.92 12.99
CA GLY A 115 12.95 4.15 13.40
C GLY A 115 13.36 3.03 12.42
N GLY A 116 12.96 3.11 11.15
CA GLY A 116 13.18 2.06 10.15
C GLY A 116 12.06 1.02 10.07
N ALA A 117 11.23 0.88 11.11
CA ALA A 117 10.09 -0.05 11.12
C ALA A 117 8.85 0.54 10.48
N ARG A 118 7.98 -0.29 9.86
CA ARG A 118 6.71 0.12 9.25
C ARG A 118 5.87 -1.05 8.77
N TYR A 119 4.58 -0.81 8.57
CA TYR A 119 3.76 -1.60 7.65
C TYR A 119 3.95 -1.09 6.24
N GLN A 120 3.95 -2.00 5.28
CA GLN A 120 4.16 -1.65 3.88
C GLN A 120 3.27 -2.52 2.96
N LEU A 121 2.49 -1.87 2.09
CA LEU A 121 1.97 -2.49 0.88
C LEU A 121 3.04 -2.37 -0.20
N ALA A 122 3.63 -3.48 -0.60
CA ALA A 122 4.59 -3.52 -1.70
C ALA A 122 3.96 -4.16 -2.95
N VAL A 123 3.86 -3.40 -4.02
CA VAL A 123 3.33 -3.85 -5.32
C VAL A 123 4.47 -3.97 -6.31
N TYR A 124 4.57 -5.11 -6.98
CA TYR A 124 5.59 -5.45 -7.98
C TYR A 124 4.99 -5.41 -9.38
N PRO A 125 5.07 -4.28 -10.10
CA PRO A 125 4.36 -4.11 -11.38
C PRO A 125 4.75 -5.10 -12.48
N LEU A 126 5.97 -5.64 -12.43
CA LEU A 126 6.47 -6.61 -13.42
C LEU A 126 6.33 -8.06 -12.99
N GLN A 127 5.60 -8.32 -11.90
CA GLN A 127 5.32 -9.66 -11.38
C GLN A 127 3.84 -9.88 -11.07
N ASP A 128 3.00 -8.86 -11.28
CA ASP A 128 1.57 -8.86 -10.93
C ASP A 128 1.33 -9.34 -9.49
N LYS A 129 2.16 -8.83 -8.56
CA LYS A 129 2.19 -9.29 -7.18
C LYS A 129 2.03 -8.14 -6.20
N ALA A 130 1.23 -8.34 -5.15
CA ALA A 130 1.11 -7.45 -4.00
C ALA A 130 1.45 -8.19 -2.71
N GLN A 131 1.97 -7.46 -1.72
CA GLN A 131 2.34 -8.00 -0.41
C GLN A 131 2.02 -6.98 0.68
N ILE A 132 1.35 -7.41 1.75
CA ILE A 132 1.37 -6.71 3.02
C ILE A 132 2.54 -7.27 3.82
N ARG A 133 3.42 -6.39 4.27
CA ARG A 133 4.60 -6.78 5.03
C ARG A 133 4.87 -5.82 6.19
N LYS A 134 5.43 -6.36 7.25
CA LYS A 134 5.98 -5.64 8.38
C LYS A 134 7.49 -5.59 8.20
N VAL A 135 8.04 -4.39 8.07
CA VAL A 135 9.48 -4.16 8.09
C VAL A 135 9.85 -3.81 9.52
N ARG A 136 10.81 -4.52 10.10
CA ARG A 136 11.31 -4.27 11.45
C ARG A 136 12.47 -3.28 11.44
N THR A 137 12.86 -2.77 12.60
CA THR A 137 13.94 -1.79 12.75
C THR A 137 15.30 -2.28 12.24
N ASP A 138 15.55 -3.58 12.32
CA ASP A 138 16.75 -4.23 11.80
C ASP A 138 16.71 -4.49 10.28
N GLY A 139 15.61 -4.11 9.62
CA GLY A 139 15.37 -4.34 8.20
C GLY A 139 14.82 -5.73 7.87
N THR A 140 14.59 -6.59 8.85
CA THR A 140 13.92 -7.89 8.66
C THR A 140 12.50 -7.66 8.15
N ILE A 141 12.08 -8.49 7.18
CA ILE A 141 10.76 -8.42 6.57
C ILE A 141 9.96 -9.64 7.00
N GLU A 142 8.83 -9.38 7.63
CA GLU A 142 7.79 -10.35 7.92
C GLU A 142 6.66 -10.16 6.91
N TYR A 143 6.28 -11.21 6.20
CA TYR A 143 5.19 -11.19 5.24
C TYR A 143 3.89 -11.55 5.98
N LEU A 144 2.99 -10.59 6.05
CA LEU A 144 1.68 -10.76 6.69
C LEU A 144 0.65 -11.32 5.71
N ASP A 145 0.75 -10.92 4.44
CA ASP A 145 -0.03 -11.48 3.35
C ASP A 145 0.68 -11.31 2.00
N ILE A 146 0.51 -12.29 1.09
CA ILE A 146 1.16 -12.31 -0.23
C ILE A 146 0.15 -12.78 -1.28
N GLU A 147 -0.22 -11.86 -2.17
CA GLU A 147 -1.05 -12.15 -3.31
C GLU A 147 -0.25 -12.14 -4.62
N LYS A 148 -0.50 -13.15 -5.46
CA LYS A 148 0.08 -13.31 -6.79
C LYS A 148 -1.01 -13.23 -7.84
N GLN A 149 -0.65 -12.78 -9.05
CA GLN A 149 -1.57 -12.61 -10.18
C GLN A 149 -2.71 -11.64 -9.85
N VAL A 150 -2.37 -10.56 -9.16
CA VAL A 150 -3.33 -9.51 -8.77
C VAL A 150 -3.82 -8.77 -10.01
N ALA A 151 -5.12 -8.86 -10.26
CA ALA A 151 -5.76 -8.09 -11.31
C ALA A 151 -5.65 -6.59 -11.04
N GLY A 152 -5.50 -5.79 -12.10
CA GLY A 152 -5.44 -4.33 -11.98
C GLY A 152 -4.05 -3.76 -11.68
N ILE A 153 -3.03 -4.59 -11.46
CA ILE A 153 -1.65 -4.10 -11.45
C ILE A 153 -1.25 -3.73 -12.87
N GLY A 154 -0.95 -2.45 -13.10
CA GLY A 154 -0.33 -1.97 -14.32
C GLY A 154 1.15 -2.31 -14.34
N GLY A 155 1.67 -2.73 -15.51
CA GLY A 155 3.11 -2.95 -15.70
C GLY A 155 3.94 -1.67 -15.54
N ALA A 156 5.20 -1.70 -16.01
CA ALA A 156 6.01 -0.49 -16.10
C ALA A 156 5.30 0.58 -16.96
N GLU A 157 5.52 1.84 -16.64
CA GLU A 157 4.94 3.04 -17.29
C GLU A 157 3.42 3.18 -17.15
N LYS A 158 2.74 2.25 -16.48
CA LYS A 158 1.31 2.36 -16.22
C LYS A 158 1.04 2.84 -14.79
N PRO A 159 0.02 3.68 -14.57
CA PRO A 159 -0.35 4.10 -13.24
C PRO A 159 -0.94 2.93 -12.44
N ASN A 160 -0.56 2.85 -11.17
CA ASN A 160 -1.13 1.93 -10.20
C ASN A 160 -1.75 2.77 -9.09
N GLN A 161 -3.06 2.69 -8.91
CA GLN A 161 -3.75 3.31 -7.78
C GLN A 161 -3.63 2.37 -6.59
N LEU A 162 -2.85 2.77 -5.61
CA LEU A 162 -2.58 1.99 -4.41
C LEU A 162 -3.28 2.61 -3.21
N ARG A 163 -3.73 1.76 -2.26
CA ARG A 163 -4.26 2.19 -0.98
C ARG A 163 -3.92 1.17 0.09
N LEU A 164 -3.45 1.65 1.23
CA LEU A 164 -3.15 0.84 2.41
C LEU A 164 -3.83 1.48 3.62
N SER A 165 -4.56 0.67 4.38
CA SER A 165 -5.14 1.07 5.66
C SER A 165 -4.49 0.27 6.79
N ALA A 166 -4.31 0.90 7.96
CA ALA A 166 -3.90 0.25 9.19
C ALA A 166 -4.70 0.82 10.35
N PHE A 167 -5.53 0.00 10.99
CA PHE A 167 -6.39 0.41 12.09
C PHE A 167 -6.20 -0.52 13.28
N ASN A 168 -6.20 0.05 14.49
CA ASN A 168 -6.19 -0.75 15.71
C ASN A 168 -7.56 -1.42 15.90
N ILE A 169 -7.55 -2.71 16.20
CA ILE A 169 -8.73 -3.44 16.64
C ILE A 169 -8.94 -3.13 18.12
N THR A 170 -10.07 -2.47 18.43
CA THR A 170 -10.36 -1.96 19.79
C THR A 170 -11.23 -2.88 20.62
N SER A 171 -11.83 -3.91 20.04
CA SER A 171 -12.76 -4.84 20.70
C SER A 171 -12.61 -6.26 20.17
N GLY A 172 -13.21 -7.23 20.87
CA GLY A 172 -13.18 -8.65 20.51
C GLY A 172 -11.87 -9.36 20.90
N GLU A 173 -11.69 -10.58 20.39
CA GLU A 173 -10.54 -11.44 20.68
C GLU A 173 -9.21 -10.88 20.14
N GLU A 174 -9.28 -10.14 19.06
CA GLU A 174 -8.11 -9.52 18.39
C GLU A 174 -7.79 -8.11 18.92
N LYS A 175 -8.37 -7.70 20.05
CA LYS A 175 -8.10 -6.38 20.63
C LYS A 175 -6.60 -6.16 20.84
N GLY A 176 -6.11 -5.02 20.33
CA GLY A 176 -4.69 -4.65 20.37
C GLY A 176 -3.91 -5.03 19.13
N SER A 177 -4.51 -5.85 18.24
CA SER A 177 -3.97 -6.11 16.90
C SER A 177 -4.17 -4.92 15.97
N ALA A 178 -3.48 -4.93 14.82
CA ALA A 178 -3.77 -4.02 13.72
C ALA A 178 -4.40 -4.79 12.56
N GLN A 179 -5.54 -4.33 12.07
CA GLN A 179 -6.09 -4.74 10.79
C GLN A 179 -5.46 -3.93 9.68
N LEU A 180 -5.00 -4.63 8.65
CA LEU A 180 -4.35 -4.08 7.46
C LEU A 180 -5.16 -4.45 6.23
N LEU A 181 -5.54 -3.46 5.43
CA LEU A 181 -6.27 -3.66 4.18
C LEU A 181 -5.49 -3.01 3.04
N ALA A 182 -5.22 -3.78 1.99
CA ALA A 182 -4.50 -3.33 0.81
C ALA A 182 -5.36 -3.38 -0.44
N TYR A 183 -5.33 -2.30 -1.21
CA TYR A 183 -6.12 -2.17 -2.43
C TYR A 183 -5.24 -1.76 -3.61
N VAL A 184 -5.54 -2.31 -4.77
CA VAL A 184 -4.97 -1.93 -6.07
C VAL A 184 -6.09 -1.71 -7.06
N GLY A 185 -6.10 -0.55 -7.74
CA GLY A 185 -7.17 -0.20 -8.67
C GLY A 185 -8.56 -0.16 -8.03
N GLY A 186 -8.65 0.13 -6.74
CA GLY A 186 -9.90 0.15 -5.97
C GLY A 186 -10.37 -1.22 -5.46
N GLN A 187 -9.75 -2.33 -5.85
CA GLN A 187 -10.08 -3.68 -5.40
C GLN A 187 -9.25 -4.07 -4.17
N LEU A 188 -9.88 -4.69 -3.16
CA LEU A 188 -9.17 -5.31 -2.04
C LEU A 188 -8.35 -6.49 -2.58
N VAL A 189 -7.05 -6.47 -2.37
CA VAL A 189 -6.13 -7.47 -2.90
C VAL A 189 -5.38 -8.24 -1.82
N ALA A 190 -5.34 -7.72 -0.60
CA ALA A 190 -4.73 -8.41 0.53
C ALA A 190 -5.31 -7.87 1.84
N GLU A 191 -5.40 -8.73 2.85
CA GLU A 191 -5.86 -8.41 4.20
C GLU A 191 -5.03 -9.18 5.22
N ALA A 192 -4.67 -8.52 6.33
CA ALA A 192 -3.94 -9.16 7.41
C ALA A 192 -4.30 -8.55 8.76
N ASN A 193 -4.22 -9.38 9.81
CA ASN A 193 -4.26 -8.94 11.20
C ASN A 193 -2.89 -9.17 11.83
N ASP A 194 -2.28 -8.12 12.40
CA ASP A 194 -1.00 -8.22 13.11
C ASP A 194 -1.20 -8.09 14.62
N PRO A 195 -1.13 -9.20 15.40
CA PRO A 195 -1.19 -9.15 16.85
C PRO A 195 0.02 -8.43 17.48
N GLY A 196 1.14 -8.36 16.75
CA GLY A 196 2.34 -7.63 17.16
C GLY A 196 2.32 -6.14 16.83
N ALA A 197 1.15 -5.53 16.66
CA ALA A 197 1.01 -4.13 16.26
C ALA A 197 1.67 -3.13 17.23
N GLY A 198 1.80 -3.49 18.49
CA GLY A 198 2.48 -2.70 19.52
C GLY A 198 3.97 -2.47 19.27
N GLU A 199 4.62 -3.34 18.51
CA GLU A 199 6.04 -3.24 18.15
C GLU A 199 6.33 -2.05 17.20
N LEU A 200 5.32 -1.60 16.45
CA LEU A 200 5.44 -0.46 15.56
C LEU A 200 5.00 0.83 16.26
N SER A 201 5.97 1.52 16.86
CA SER A 201 5.74 2.81 17.55
C SER A 201 5.68 4.02 16.60
N GLY A 202 6.06 3.85 15.34
CA GLY A 202 6.06 4.88 14.33
C GLY A 202 4.66 5.43 14.03
N ARG A 203 4.58 6.66 13.55
CA ARG A 203 3.32 7.36 13.25
C ARG A 203 3.28 7.97 11.85
N ALA A 204 4.38 7.92 11.10
CA ALA A 204 4.41 8.51 9.77
C ALA A 204 3.68 7.64 8.75
N SER A 205 3.04 8.31 7.78
CA SER A 205 2.55 7.74 6.53
C SER A 205 3.42 8.19 5.38
N GLY A 206 3.54 7.36 4.34
CA GLY A 206 4.40 7.71 3.22
C GLY A 206 4.35 6.72 2.07
N PHE A 207 5.35 6.84 1.21
CA PHE A 207 5.50 5.99 0.03
C PHE A 207 6.97 5.71 -0.26
N SER A 208 7.22 4.59 -0.94
CA SER A 208 8.58 4.12 -1.22
C SER A 208 8.71 3.56 -2.63
N LEU A 209 9.91 3.68 -3.17
CA LEU A 209 10.38 2.90 -4.32
C LEU A 209 11.50 2.00 -3.84
N GLY A 210 11.39 0.71 -4.06
CA GLY A 210 12.41 -0.23 -3.63
C GLY A 210 12.67 -1.37 -4.58
N SER A 211 13.69 -2.17 -4.27
CA SER A 211 14.08 -3.36 -5.00
C SER A 211 14.79 -4.34 -4.07
N ALA A 212 14.63 -5.65 -4.32
CA ALA A 212 15.41 -6.68 -3.64
C ALA A 212 16.93 -6.59 -3.93
N LYS A 213 17.30 -5.94 -5.03
CA LYS A 213 18.68 -5.72 -5.48
C LYS A 213 19.00 -4.23 -5.51
N VAL A 214 20.28 -3.87 -5.51
CA VAL A 214 20.69 -2.47 -5.76
C VAL A 214 20.23 -2.04 -7.15
N ALA A 215 19.43 -1.00 -7.22
CA ALA A 215 18.71 -0.56 -8.43
C ALA A 215 19.08 0.88 -8.84
N LYS A 216 20.39 1.19 -8.91
CA LYS A 216 20.87 2.53 -9.29
C LYS A 216 20.21 3.05 -10.57
N GLY A 217 19.65 4.24 -10.51
CA GLY A 217 19.00 4.90 -11.63
C GLY A 217 17.56 4.47 -11.87
N ALA A 218 17.06 3.47 -11.15
CA ALA A 218 15.65 3.11 -11.21
C ALA A 218 14.77 4.26 -10.67
N GLY A 219 13.60 4.43 -11.25
CA GLY A 219 12.72 5.56 -10.94
C GLY A 219 11.26 5.19 -10.82
N ALA A 220 10.52 6.03 -10.12
CA ALA A 220 9.06 6.01 -10.08
C ALA A 220 8.50 7.43 -10.03
N THR A 221 7.26 7.59 -10.46
CA THR A 221 6.47 8.79 -10.17
C THR A 221 5.41 8.47 -9.13
N VAL A 222 5.07 9.48 -8.34
CA VAL A 222 4.00 9.44 -7.34
C VAL A 222 3.13 10.68 -7.52
N ASP A 223 1.84 10.47 -7.51
CA ASP A 223 0.83 11.51 -7.69
C ASP A 223 -0.40 11.23 -6.83
N ASP A 224 -1.30 12.21 -6.68
CA ASP A 224 -2.58 12.09 -5.98
C ASP A 224 -2.48 11.45 -4.59
N VAL A 225 -1.50 11.87 -3.78
CA VAL A 225 -1.37 11.35 -2.42
C VAL A 225 -2.51 11.86 -1.54
N VAL A 226 -3.23 10.92 -0.93
CA VAL A 226 -4.33 11.19 -0.01
C VAL A 226 -4.09 10.45 1.29
N VAL A 227 -4.25 11.12 2.43
CA VAL A 227 -4.25 10.48 3.75
C VAL A 227 -5.60 10.73 4.42
N ARG A 228 -6.16 9.67 5.00
CA ARG A 228 -7.44 9.67 5.72
C ARG A 228 -7.25 9.16 7.14
N ILE A 229 -8.09 9.65 8.04
CA ILE A 229 -8.22 9.18 9.42
C ILE A 229 -9.65 8.66 9.65
N PRO A 230 -9.88 7.77 10.62
CA PRO A 230 -11.22 7.44 11.06
C PRO A 230 -11.97 8.69 11.52
N SER A 231 -13.25 8.78 11.18
CA SER A 231 -14.12 9.83 11.72
C SER A 231 -14.23 9.67 13.24
N PRO A 232 -14.18 10.74 14.00
CA PRO A 232 -14.38 10.68 15.45
C PRO A 232 -15.86 10.44 15.84
N TYR A 233 -16.78 10.30 14.84
CA TYR A 233 -18.23 10.15 15.06
C TYR A 233 -18.75 8.85 14.46
#